data_aa6bc466bd20e0ae88acb3f5dd30af1e
#
_entry.id   aa6bc466bd20e0ae88acb3f5dd30af1e
#
_cell.length_a   1.000
_cell.length_b   1.000
_cell.length_c   1.000
_cell.angle_alpha   90.00
_cell.angle_beta   90.00
_cell.angle_gamma   90.00
#
_symmetry.space_group_name_H-M   'P 1'
#
loop_
_entity.id
_entity.type
_entity.pdbx_description
1 polymer ?
#
loop_
_entity_poly.entity_id
_entity_poly.type
_entity_poly.pdbx_seq_one_letter_code
_entity_poly.pdbx_strand_id
1 'polypeptide(L)'
;KELPEALSKLTAGEYVLEERSQLQACVWRDGKVLIDAHALNDMVVAKGHFSKLAHLSLKVNGKRSGNYAATGSTAYSLSAGGPLVHPSLDVTIITPICAHALYTRPLLIPMDRVIELNAIPPYEELLLSADGEIVASIAENDTVRIAKSPDKVTFIRLNGRSYYETWQEKLIRNTEM
;
A
#
# COMPACT_ATOMS: atom_id res chain seq x y z
N LYS A 1 -11.80 -5.16 -29.96
CA LYS A 1 -12.72 -6.34 -30.07
C LYS A 1 -13.37 -6.73 -28.72
N GLU A 2 -12.75 -6.44 -27.57
CA GLU A 2 -13.22 -6.86 -26.24
C GLU A 2 -14.35 -5.98 -25.66
N LEU A 3 -14.41 -4.70 -26.03
CA LEU A 3 -15.38 -3.76 -25.45
C LEU A 3 -16.86 -4.12 -25.70
N PRO A 4 -17.30 -4.47 -26.95
CA PRO A 4 -18.70 -4.83 -27.20
C PRO A 4 -19.13 -6.09 -26.43
N GLU A 5 -18.24 -7.08 -26.32
CA GLU A 5 -18.52 -8.31 -25.56
C GLU A 5 -18.62 -8.01 -24.06
N ALA A 6 -17.73 -7.17 -23.52
CA ALA A 6 -17.76 -6.75 -22.13
C ALA A 6 -19.07 -6.00 -21.78
N LEU A 7 -19.51 -5.10 -22.66
CA LEU A 7 -20.78 -4.39 -22.50
C LEU A 7 -21.99 -5.34 -22.58
N SER A 8 -21.97 -6.30 -23.49
CA SER A 8 -23.04 -7.31 -23.59
C SER A 8 -23.15 -8.14 -22.32
N LYS A 9 -22.04 -8.62 -21.77
CA LYS A 9 -22.02 -9.35 -20.51
C LYS A 9 -22.52 -8.51 -19.34
N LEU A 10 -22.10 -7.24 -19.28
CA LEU A 10 -22.52 -6.33 -18.24
C LEU A 10 -24.03 -6.10 -18.25
N THR A 11 -24.61 -5.86 -19.44
CA THR A 11 -26.07 -5.64 -19.61
C THR A 11 -26.87 -6.91 -19.40
N ALA A 12 -26.30 -8.09 -19.68
CA ALA A 12 -26.93 -9.39 -19.44
C ALA A 12 -26.84 -9.83 -17.95
N GLY A 13 -26.10 -9.11 -17.10
CA GLY A 13 -25.89 -9.52 -15.72
C GLY A 13 -24.90 -10.70 -15.57
N GLU A 14 -24.12 -11.00 -16.61
CA GLU A 14 -23.16 -12.09 -16.65
C GLU A 14 -21.81 -11.66 -16.04
N TYR A 15 -21.79 -11.41 -14.74
CA TYR A 15 -20.59 -11.00 -14.01
C TYR A 15 -20.61 -11.51 -12.56
N VAL A 16 -19.45 -11.48 -11.94
CA VAL A 16 -19.28 -11.76 -10.50
C VAL A 16 -18.83 -10.48 -9.80
N LEU A 17 -19.40 -10.20 -8.65
CA LEU A 17 -18.96 -9.11 -7.78
C LEU A 17 -17.86 -9.63 -6.87
N GLU A 18 -16.75 -8.87 -6.83
CA GLU A 18 -15.61 -9.16 -5.96
C GLU A 18 -15.34 -7.96 -5.06
N GLU A 19 -15.55 -8.12 -3.75
CA GLU A 19 -15.23 -7.10 -2.76
C GLU A 19 -13.74 -7.09 -2.44
N ARG A 20 -13.17 -5.89 -2.33
CA ARG A 20 -11.81 -5.64 -1.90
C ARG A 20 -11.78 -4.70 -0.71
N SER A 21 -10.99 -5.07 0.29
CA SER A 21 -10.67 -4.17 1.39
C SER A 21 -9.75 -3.06 0.91
N GLN A 22 -9.88 -1.88 1.53
CA GLN A 22 -9.01 -0.74 1.32
C GLN A 22 -8.18 -0.47 2.57
N LEU A 23 -7.07 0.24 2.40
CA LEU A 23 -6.33 0.87 3.47
C LEU A 23 -6.86 2.28 3.69
N GLN A 24 -6.91 2.70 4.94
CA GLN A 24 -7.15 4.07 5.37
C GLN A 24 -5.91 4.59 6.09
N ALA A 25 -5.43 5.76 5.71
CA ALA A 25 -4.34 6.44 6.39
C ALA A 25 -4.80 7.78 6.94
N CYS A 26 -4.56 8.01 8.23
CA CYS A 26 -4.79 9.29 8.88
C CYS A 26 -3.46 9.90 9.32
N VAL A 27 -3.24 11.17 9.02
CA VAL A 27 -2.13 11.95 9.58
C VAL A 27 -2.64 12.72 10.79
N TRP A 28 -2.02 12.46 11.93
CA TRP A 28 -2.33 13.11 13.20
C TRP A 28 -1.26 14.12 13.57
N ARG A 29 -1.66 15.34 13.91
CA ARG A 29 -0.83 16.42 14.45
C ARG A 29 -1.55 17.08 15.62
N ASP A 30 -0.87 17.20 16.76
CA ASP A 30 -1.40 17.85 17.98
C ASP A 30 -2.80 17.32 18.38
N GLY A 31 -3.01 16.00 18.25
CA GLY A 31 -4.27 15.36 18.60
C GLY A 31 -5.42 15.53 17.60
N LYS A 32 -5.16 16.15 16.44
CA LYS A 32 -6.16 16.36 15.38
C LYS A 32 -5.80 15.55 14.14
N VAL A 33 -6.81 15.03 13.47
CA VAL A 33 -6.66 14.44 12.14
C VAL A 33 -6.57 15.56 11.13
N LEU A 34 -5.47 15.62 10.38
CA LEU A 34 -5.25 16.59 9.31
C LEU A 34 -5.68 16.04 7.95
N ILE A 35 -5.41 14.77 7.72
CA ILE A 35 -5.66 14.08 6.48
C ILE A 35 -6.32 12.74 6.80
N ASP A 36 -7.28 12.37 5.98
CA ASP A 36 -7.90 11.05 5.92
C ASP A 36 -7.90 10.62 4.45
N ALA A 37 -7.10 9.64 4.12
CA ALA A 37 -6.89 9.16 2.76
C ALA A 37 -7.13 7.66 2.66
N HIS A 38 -7.64 7.23 1.52
CA HIS A 38 -7.92 5.82 1.22
C HIS A 38 -7.07 5.34 0.05
N ALA A 39 -6.65 4.10 0.09
CA ALA A 39 -5.94 3.42 -0.99
C ALA A 39 -6.46 2.00 -1.19
N LEU A 40 -6.53 1.61 -2.44
CA LEU A 40 -6.89 0.25 -2.83
C LEU A 40 -5.66 -0.67 -2.80
N ASN A 41 -4.50 -0.16 -3.22
CA ASN A 41 -3.28 -0.94 -3.39
C ASN A 41 -2.23 -0.64 -2.33
N ASP A 42 -1.79 0.61 -2.22
CA ASP A 42 -0.67 0.93 -1.32
C ASP A 42 -0.74 2.32 -0.68
N MET A 43 -0.16 2.40 0.51
CA MET A 43 0.17 3.62 1.22
C MET A 43 1.68 3.69 1.35
N VAL A 44 2.30 4.74 0.82
CA VAL A 44 3.77 4.90 0.82
C VAL A 44 4.17 6.11 1.62
N VAL A 45 5.07 5.91 2.58
CA VAL A 45 5.77 7.01 3.26
C VAL A 45 7.19 7.04 2.74
N ALA A 46 7.52 8.10 2.02
CA ALA A 46 8.81 8.26 1.36
C ALA A 46 9.37 9.66 1.58
N LYS A 47 10.67 9.81 1.35
CA LYS A 47 11.32 11.12 1.33
C LYS A 47 10.93 11.90 0.07
N GLY A 48 10.89 13.23 0.18
CA GLY A 48 10.79 14.14 -0.97
C GLY A 48 12.04 14.11 -1.85
N HIS A 49 12.00 14.86 -2.96
CA HIS A 49 13.00 14.79 -4.06
C HIS A 49 14.45 15.07 -3.64
N PHE A 50 14.68 15.96 -2.68
CA PHE A 50 16.02 16.42 -2.28
C PHE A 50 16.44 15.97 -0.87
N SER A 51 15.64 15.10 -0.23
CA SER A 51 15.85 14.76 1.17
C SER A 51 16.98 13.75 1.35
N LYS A 52 17.73 13.93 2.46
CA LYS A 52 18.64 12.92 2.99
C LYS A 52 17.89 11.69 3.46
N LEU A 53 18.63 10.66 3.86
CA LEU A 53 18.05 9.44 4.41
C LEU A 53 17.11 9.79 5.59
N ALA A 54 15.88 9.31 5.55
CA ALA A 54 14.94 9.50 6.65
C ALA A 54 14.70 8.18 7.37
N HIS A 55 14.63 8.23 8.68
CA HIS A 55 14.32 7.08 9.52
C HIS A 55 12.88 7.14 10.01
N LEU A 56 12.19 6.02 9.94
CA LEU A 56 10.82 5.86 10.42
C LEU A 56 10.78 4.86 11.57
N SER A 57 10.11 5.22 12.64
CA SER A 57 9.71 4.30 13.70
C SER A 57 8.40 3.64 13.32
N LEU A 58 8.38 2.30 13.32
CA LEU A 58 7.19 1.50 13.04
C LEU A 58 6.66 0.87 14.32
N LYS A 59 5.36 1.03 14.57
CA LYS A 59 4.62 0.29 15.59
C LYS A 59 3.46 -0.44 14.94
N VAL A 60 3.15 -1.63 15.46
CA VAL A 60 1.97 -2.42 15.10
C VAL A 60 1.16 -2.64 16.37
N ASN A 61 -0.11 -2.18 16.39
CA ASN A 61 -0.95 -2.17 17.58
C ASN A 61 -0.23 -1.58 18.83
N GLY A 62 0.44 -0.45 18.66
CA GLY A 62 1.18 0.25 19.71
C GLY A 62 2.52 -0.38 20.12
N LYS A 63 2.83 -1.60 19.66
CA LYS A 63 4.11 -2.27 19.96
C LYS A 63 5.15 -1.91 18.89
N ARG A 64 6.34 -1.47 19.33
CA ARG A 64 7.44 -1.15 18.41
C ARG A 64 7.89 -2.39 17.65
N SER A 65 7.87 -2.30 16.31
CA SER A 65 8.23 -3.38 15.40
C SER A 65 9.60 -3.16 14.72
N GLY A 66 10.10 -1.93 14.69
CA GLY A 66 11.41 -1.62 14.11
C GLY A 66 11.60 -0.15 13.77
N ASN A 67 12.80 0.18 13.29
CA ASN A 67 13.14 1.44 12.67
C ASN A 67 13.54 1.15 11.23
N TYR A 68 13.01 1.93 10.30
CA TYR A 68 13.21 1.77 8.87
C TYR A 68 13.75 3.05 8.26
N ALA A 69 14.66 2.93 7.29
CA ALA A 69 15.11 4.04 6.49
C ALA A 69 14.19 4.19 5.29
N ALA A 70 13.62 5.39 5.10
CA ALA A 70 12.82 5.72 3.94
C ALA A 70 13.73 6.22 2.82
N THR A 71 13.78 5.51 1.70
CA THR A 71 14.44 6.00 0.49
C THR A 71 13.38 6.15 -0.58
N GLY A 72 13.34 7.34 -1.23
CA GLY A 72 12.32 7.59 -2.24
C GLY A 72 12.57 6.82 -3.52
N SER A 73 11.67 5.93 -3.84
CA SER A 73 11.29 5.57 -5.21
C SER A 73 9.92 4.91 -5.14
N THR A 74 9.13 5.09 -6.18
CA THR A 74 7.85 4.42 -6.43
C THR A 74 8.07 2.92 -6.67
N ALA A 75 8.60 2.19 -5.69
CA ALA A 75 8.78 0.76 -5.80
C ALA A 75 7.60 0.08 -5.10
N TYR A 76 6.71 -0.49 -5.87
CA TYR A 76 5.66 -1.36 -5.39
C TYR A 76 6.24 -2.51 -4.55
N SER A 77 5.48 -2.98 -3.58
CA SER A 77 5.90 -4.06 -2.66
C SER A 77 6.56 -5.24 -3.36
N LEU A 78 6.03 -5.65 -4.51
CA LEU A 78 6.58 -6.74 -5.30
C LEU A 78 8.00 -6.45 -5.82
N SER A 79 8.23 -5.24 -6.38
CA SER A 79 9.55 -4.81 -6.86
C SER A 79 10.57 -4.66 -5.73
N ALA A 80 10.10 -4.40 -4.51
CA ALA A 80 10.90 -4.34 -3.30
C ALA A 80 11.11 -5.71 -2.63
N GLY A 81 10.78 -6.82 -3.31
CA GLY A 81 10.93 -8.18 -2.79
C GLY A 81 9.82 -8.61 -1.85
N GLY A 82 8.69 -7.94 -1.87
CA GLY A 82 7.49 -8.38 -1.14
C GLY A 82 6.92 -9.67 -1.74
N PRO A 83 6.24 -10.49 -0.93
CA PRO A 83 5.63 -11.73 -1.40
C PRO A 83 4.40 -11.45 -2.25
N LEU A 84 4.09 -12.41 -3.10
CA LEU A 84 2.81 -12.48 -3.78
C LEU A 84 1.77 -13.05 -2.83
N VAL A 85 0.69 -12.31 -2.64
CA VAL A 85 -0.38 -12.68 -1.73
C VAL A 85 -1.68 -12.84 -2.50
N HIS A 86 -2.35 -13.97 -2.27
CA HIS A 86 -3.66 -14.20 -2.87
C HIS A 86 -4.67 -13.17 -2.33
N PRO A 87 -5.48 -12.54 -3.18
CA PRO A 87 -6.38 -11.47 -2.77
C PRO A 87 -7.51 -11.87 -1.80
N SER A 88 -7.74 -13.17 -1.60
CA SER A 88 -8.67 -13.65 -0.57
C SER A 88 -8.09 -13.59 0.85
N LEU A 89 -6.79 -13.35 0.99
CA LEU A 89 -6.15 -13.22 2.30
C LEU A 89 -6.27 -11.78 2.79
N ASP A 90 -6.88 -11.62 3.96
CA ASP A 90 -7.08 -10.32 4.60
C ASP A 90 -5.82 -9.93 5.39
N VAL A 91 -4.77 -9.53 4.65
CA VAL A 91 -3.45 -9.18 5.21
C VAL A 91 -2.94 -7.85 4.67
N THR A 92 -2.11 -7.20 5.45
CA THR A 92 -1.32 -6.03 5.04
C THR A 92 0.15 -6.43 4.93
N ILE A 93 0.82 -5.99 3.86
CA ILE A 93 2.26 -6.17 3.68
C ILE A 93 2.95 -4.86 4.03
N ILE A 94 3.88 -4.90 4.97
CA ILE A 94 4.77 -3.79 5.28
C ILE A 94 6.09 -4.08 4.60
N THR A 95 6.41 -3.32 3.55
CA THR A 95 7.61 -3.54 2.73
C THR A 95 8.55 -2.36 2.88
N PRO A 96 9.68 -2.52 3.58
CA PRO A 96 10.74 -1.51 3.62
C PRO A 96 11.44 -1.42 2.27
N ILE A 97 11.54 -0.21 1.71
CA ILE A 97 12.15 0.04 0.41
C ILE A 97 13.55 0.60 0.65
N CYS A 98 14.59 0.00 0.02
CA CYS A 98 15.99 0.43 0.11
C CYS A 98 16.44 0.69 1.57
N ALA A 99 16.01 -0.14 2.49
CA ALA A 99 16.42 -0.01 3.88
C ALA A 99 17.92 -0.34 4.03
N HIS A 100 18.68 0.59 4.60
CA HIS A 100 20.12 0.39 4.90
C HIS A 100 20.37 -0.59 6.06
N ALA A 101 19.36 -1.33 6.51
CA ALA A 101 19.49 -2.32 7.56
C ALA A 101 19.69 -3.72 6.98
N LEU A 102 20.72 -4.42 7.42
CA LEU A 102 21.13 -5.75 6.92
C LEU A 102 20.08 -6.86 7.02
N TYR A 103 18.99 -6.65 7.78
CA TYR A 103 17.96 -7.67 8.06
C TYR A 103 16.53 -7.19 7.83
N THR A 104 16.33 -6.23 6.94
CA THR A 104 14.97 -5.71 6.69
C THR A 104 14.24 -6.60 5.70
N ARG A 105 13.20 -7.27 6.16
CA ARG A 105 12.34 -8.15 5.36
C ARG A 105 10.93 -7.59 5.32
N PRO A 106 10.18 -7.82 4.24
CA PRO A 106 8.74 -7.58 4.22
C PRO A 106 8.04 -8.37 5.32
N LEU A 107 7.11 -7.71 5.99
CA LEU A 107 6.34 -8.27 7.09
C LEU A 107 4.87 -8.39 6.67
N LEU A 108 4.29 -9.60 6.76
CA LEU A 108 2.86 -9.81 6.64
C LEU A 108 2.21 -9.74 8.01
N ILE A 109 1.15 -8.95 8.11
CA ILE A 109 0.33 -8.85 9.31
C ILE A 109 -1.16 -8.99 8.94
N PRO A 110 -2.01 -9.45 9.86
CA PRO A 110 -3.46 -9.38 9.67
C PRO A 110 -3.90 -7.94 9.38
N MET A 111 -4.85 -7.76 8.46
CA MET A 111 -5.26 -6.42 8.01
C MET A 111 -6.02 -5.62 9.08
N ASP A 112 -6.52 -6.28 10.12
CA ASP A 112 -7.14 -5.65 11.29
C ASP A 112 -6.15 -4.95 12.23
N ARG A 113 -4.85 -5.03 11.95
CA ARG A 113 -3.81 -4.39 12.75
C ARG A 113 -3.63 -2.94 12.37
N VAL A 114 -3.45 -2.10 13.38
CA VAL A 114 -3.14 -0.69 13.19
C VAL A 114 -1.63 -0.52 13.10
N ILE A 115 -1.18 0.16 12.05
CA ILE A 115 0.21 0.53 11.81
C ILE A 115 0.36 2.00 12.16
N GLU A 116 1.37 2.35 12.93
CA GLU A 116 1.74 3.73 13.22
C GLU A 116 3.18 3.98 12.78
N LEU A 117 3.37 5.05 12.01
CA LEU A 117 4.67 5.52 11.54
C LEU A 117 4.94 6.91 12.09
N ASN A 118 6.12 7.08 12.68
CA ASN A 118 6.62 8.37 13.13
C ASN A 118 7.98 8.63 12.49
N ALA A 119 8.21 9.83 12.02
CA ALA A 119 9.50 10.26 11.53
C ALA A 119 10.48 10.44 12.69
N ILE A 120 11.74 10.03 12.48
CA ILE A 120 12.82 10.19 13.44
C ILE A 120 13.78 11.24 12.88
N PRO A 121 13.93 12.41 13.52
CA PRO A 121 14.87 13.43 13.07
C PRO A 121 16.33 12.93 13.06
N PRO A 122 17.22 13.51 12.20
CA PRO A 122 16.93 14.60 11.25
C PRO A 122 16.38 14.07 9.93
N TYR A 123 15.40 14.78 9.37
CA TYR A 123 14.90 14.60 8.00
C TYR A 123 14.49 15.95 7.41
N GLU A 124 14.46 16.07 6.09
CA GLU A 124 14.11 17.34 5.43
C GLU A 124 12.64 17.36 5.01
N GLU A 125 12.17 16.32 4.34
CA GLU A 125 10.81 16.21 3.85
C GLU A 125 10.38 14.76 3.77
N LEU A 126 9.19 14.48 4.28
CA LEU A 126 8.52 13.19 4.12
C LEU A 126 7.14 13.39 3.51
N LEU A 127 6.78 12.52 2.60
CA LEU A 127 5.52 12.55 1.88
C LEU A 127 4.76 11.23 2.13
N LEU A 128 3.45 11.36 2.34
CA LEU A 128 2.52 10.25 2.29
C LEU A 128 1.86 10.24 0.92
N SER A 129 1.86 9.09 0.26
CA SER A 129 1.08 8.88 -0.97
C SER A 129 0.15 7.69 -0.83
N ALA A 130 -1.00 7.77 -1.50
CA ALA A 130 -2.01 6.75 -1.61
C ALA A 130 -2.20 6.39 -3.08
N ASP A 131 -2.04 5.12 -3.45
CA ASP A 131 -2.13 4.63 -4.84
C ASP A 131 -1.33 5.48 -5.86
N GLY A 132 -0.17 5.98 -5.43
CA GLY A 132 0.74 6.79 -6.24
C GLY A 132 0.50 8.31 -6.22
N GLU A 133 -0.57 8.80 -5.61
CA GLU A 133 -0.86 10.23 -5.46
C GLU A 133 -0.37 10.75 -4.10
N ILE A 134 0.33 11.90 -4.08
CA ILE A 134 0.76 12.55 -2.84
C ILE A 134 -0.45 13.16 -2.16
N VAL A 135 -0.75 12.70 -0.94
CA VAL A 135 -1.90 13.15 -0.15
C VAL A 135 -1.50 14.05 1.02
N ALA A 136 -0.26 13.94 1.51
CA ALA A 136 0.23 14.79 2.60
C ALA A 136 1.74 14.95 2.61
N SER A 137 2.21 16.08 3.14
CA SER A 137 3.56 16.27 3.67
C SER A 137 3.54 16.01 5.18
N ILE A 138 4.48 15.19 5.66
CA ILE A 138 4.59 14.77 7.06
C ILE A 138 5.61 15.66 7.75
N ALA A 139 5.17 16.38 8.78
CA ALA A 139 6.01 17.23 9.61
C ALA A 139 6.55 16.49 10.85
N GLU A 140 7.43 17.16 11.58
CA GLU A 140 7.91 16.70 12.87
C GLU A 140 6.72 16.54 13.85
N ASN A 141 6.75 15.44 14.63
CA ASN A 141 5.71 15.05 15.56
C ASN A 141 4.39 14.55 14.93
N ASP A 142 4.29 14.47 13.60
CA ASP A 142 3.16 13.81 12.98
C ASP A 142 3.22 12.29 13.22
N THR A 143 2.04 11.72 13.38
CA THR A 143 1.84 10.28 13.37
C THR A 143 1.01 9.89 12.17
N VAL A 144 1.58 9.08 11.29
CA VAL A 144 0.82 8.44 10.21
C VAL A 144 0.26 7.12 10.74
N ARG A 145 -1.05 7.02 10.81
CA ARG A 145 -1.76 5.81 11.24
C ARG A 145 -2.43 5.17 10.05
N ILE A 146 -2.08 3.92 9.76
CA ILE A 146 -2.65 3.14 8.66
C ILE A 146 -3.42 1.95 9.25
N ALA A 147 -4.63 1.75 8.77
CA ALA A 147 -5.52 0.68 9.21
C ALA A 147 -6.37 0.19 8.03
N LYS A 148 -7.11 -0.90 8.25
CA LYS A 148 -8.17 -1.32 7.34
C LYS A 148 -9.26 -0.25 7.31
N SER A 149 -9.65 0.17 6.10
CA SER A 149 -10.80 1.04 5.92
C SER A 149 -12.09 0.31 6.31
N PRO A 150 -13.09 1.01 6.88
CA PRO A 150 -14.43 0.48 7.02
C PRO A 150 -15.12 0.26 5.67
N ASP A 151 -14.70 1.00 4.65
CA ASP A 151 -15.25 0.95 3.31
C ASP A 151 -14.55 -0.12 2.46
N LYS A 152 -15.29 -0.66 1.49
CA LYS A 152 -14.80 -1.63 0.51
C LYS A 152 -15.04 -1.13 -0.89
N VAL A 153 -14.25 -1.63 -1.83
CA VAL A 153 -14.49 -1.45 -3.27
C VAL A 153 -15.03 -2.74 -3.84
N THR A 154 -16.09 -2.62 -4.65
CA THR A 154 -16.65 -3.76 -5.37
C THR A 154 -16.21 -3.74 -6.83
N PHE A 155 -15.51 -4.77 -7.25
CA PHE A 155 -15.13 -4.98 -8.65
C PHE A 155 -16.16 -5.84 -9.37
N ILE A 156 -16.43 -5.47 -10.62
CA ILE A 156 -17.18 -6.30 -11.55
C ILE A 156 -16.20 -7.16 -12.34
N ARG A 157 -16.32 -8.49 -12.21
CA ARG A 157 -15.51 -9.47 -12.94
C ARG A 157 -16.33 -10.07 -14.08
N LEU A 158 -15.99 -9.68 -15.31
CA LEU A 158 -16.66 -10.16 -16.53
C LEU A 158 -16.12 -11.49 -17.04
N ASN A 159 -14.91 -11.86 -16.65
CA ASN A 159 -14.23 -13.06 -17.11
C ASN A 159 -13.95 -13.98 -15.91
N GLY A 160 -14.25 -15.27 -16.07
CA GLY A 160 -13.99 -16.30 -15.06
C GLY A 160 -12.51 -16.70 -14.92
N ARG A 161 -11.57 -15.83 -15.36
CA ARG A 161 -10.13 -16.10 -15.21
C ARG A 161 -9.73 -16.16 -13.73
N SER A 162 -9.01 -17.22 -13.40
CA SER A 162 -8.46 -17.36 -12.05
C SER A 162 -7.39 -16.29 -11.78
N TYR A 163 -7.19 -16.00 -10.50
CA TYR A 163 -6.11 -15.11 -10.07
C TYR A 163 -4.73 -15.59 -10.57
N TYR A 164 -4.49 -16.90 -10.54
CA TYR A 164 -3.24 -17.50 -10.96
C TYR A 164 -2.96 -17.35 -12.45
N GLU A 165 -3.96 -17.50 -13.31
CA GLU A 165 -3.83 -17.26 -14.75
C GLU A 165 -3.48 -15.80 -15.06
N THR A 166 -4.20 -14.86 -14.44
CA THR A 166 -3.93 -13.43 -14.60
C THR A 166 -2.51 -13.07 -14.13
N TRP A 167 -2.06 -13.77 -13.10
CA TRP A 167 -0.77 -13.52 -12.51
C TRP A 167 0.39 -14.07 -13.35
N GLN A 168 0.25 -15.29 -13.85
CA GLN A 168 1.21 -15.86 -14.78
C GLN A 168 1.40 -14.98 -16.02
N GLU A 169 0.31 -14.51 -16.63
CA GLU A 169 0.39 -13.62 -17.79
C GLU A 169 1.17 -12.32 -17.48
N LYS A 170 0.92 -11.70 -16.33
CA LYS A 170 1.61 -10.46 -15.93
C LYS A 170 3.09 -10.66 -15.63
N LEU A 171 3.49 -11.77 -15.03
CA LEU A 171 4.88 -12.06 -14.70
C LEU A 171 5.68 -12.47 -15.94
N ILE A 172 5.13 -13.31 -16.80
CA ILE A 172 5.82 -13.80 -18.02
C ILE A 172 6.05 -12.62 -18.98
N ARG A 173 5.06 -11.76 -19.22
CA ARG A 173 5.21 -10.60 -20.10
C ARG A 173 6.26 -9.59 -19.63
N ASN A 174 6.52 -9.49 -18.34
CA ASN A 174 7.57 -8.60 -17.80
C ASN A 174 8.97 -9.22 -17.83
N THR A 175 9.10 -10.49 -18.16
CA THR A 175 10.41 -11.18 -18.25
C THR A 175 10.96 -11.22 -19.69
N GLU A 176 10.12 -10.90 -20.68
CA GLU A 176 10.48 -10.91 -22.12
C GLU A 176 10.84 -9.51 -22.67
N MET A 177 10.98 -8.49 -21.82
CA MET A 177 11.55 -7.17 -22.14
C MET A 177 12.93 -7.02 -21.49
#